data_a3510b1f5cdada5473aad27e5d0be079
#
_entry.id   a3510b1f5cdada5473aad27e5d0be079
#
_cell.length_a   1.000
_cell.length_b   1.000
_cell.length_c   1.000
_cell.angle_alpha   90.00
_cell.angle_beta   90.00
_cell.angle_gamma   90.00
#
_symmetry.space_group_name_H-M   'P 1'
#
loop_
_entity.id
_entity.type
_entity.pdbx_description
1 polymer ?
#
loop_
_entity_poly.entity_id
_entity_poly.type
_entity_poly.pdbx_seq_one_letter_code
_entity_poly.pdbx_strand_id
1 'polypeptide(L)'
;MKKLSFIVLSVMVMAACNTSTDELATPNTSTQLSARSQQARGFHANLSGVLDLNSAPTACSGGPIALLDYFISGNATHLGNLNSSSSLHHDNCDLNLETLLLSANVSGQLVGANGDLIYYSRNDVINVFNYLTESGPNGPITGTWTINGGTGKFEDATGSFTISGLVDFATLSFNVTADGTITY
;
A
#
# COMPACT_ATOMS: atom_id res chain seq x y z
N MET A 1 29.13 5.01 46.99
CA MET A 1 30.39 5.76 47.21
C MET A 1 31.12 5.91 45.88
N LYS A 2 31.40 7.20 45.50
CA LYS A 2 32.40 7.63 44.51
C LYS A 2 32.12 7.27 43.03
N LYS A 3 32.25 8.15 42.02
CA LYS A 3 32.58 9.58 41.95
C LYS A 3 32.04 10.14 40.63
N LEU A 4 31.54 11.34 40.68
CA LEU A 4 31.37 12.27 39.55
C LEU A 4 32.66 12.42 38.73
N SER A 5 32.55 12.58 37.42
CA SER A 5 33.52 13.34 36.64
C SER A 5 32.79 14.11 35.52
N PHE A 6 32.70 15.41 35.78
CA PHE A 6 32.37 16.46 34.80
C PHE A 6 33.60 16.68 33.91
N ILE A 7 33.40 16.77 32.60
CA ILE A 7 34.33 17.47 31.70
C ILE A 7 33.53 18.49 30.91
N VAL A 8 33.77 19.73 31.30
CA VAL A 8 33.44 20.96 30.57
C VAL A 8 34.58 21.23 29.62
N LEU A 9 34.29 21.49 28.34
CA LEU A 9 35.26 22.11 27.44
C LEU A 9 34.55 23.03 26.44
N SER A 10 34.52 24.25 26.79
CA SER A 10 35.09 25.50 26.28
C SER A 10 34.82 25.84 24.80
N VAL A 11 34.08 26.92 24.68
CA VAL A 11 33.77 27.75 23.50
C VAL A 11 35.05 28.36 22.94
N MET A 12 35.24 28.33 21.63
CA MET A 12 36.07 29.29 20.91
C MET A 12 35.29 29.95 19.79
N VAL A 13 34.91 31.18 20.00
CA VAL A 13 34.45 32.15 19.02
C VAL A 13 35.68 32.74 18.33
N MET A 14 35.76 32.62 17.03
CA MET A 14 36.64 33.43 16.20
C MET A 14 35.80 34.29 15.27
N ALA A 15 35.64 35.54 15.62
CA ALA A 15 35.18 36.59 14.72
C ALA A 15 36.34 37.01 13.83
N ALA A 16 36.18 36.92 12.52
CA ALA A 16 37.02 37.64 11.56
C ALA A 16 36.09 38.45 10.65
N CYS A 17 36.03 39.76 10.98
CA CYS A 17 35.58 40.78 10.04
C CYS A 17 36.61 40.89 8.92
N ASN A 18 36.15 40.79 7.67
CA ASN A 18 36.85 41.37 6.54
C ASN A 18 35.86 42.08 5.64
N THR A 19 35.91 43.41 5.71
CA THR A 19 35.20 44.33 4.81
C THR A 19 35.98 44.44 3.51
N SER A 20 35.35 44.02 2.41
CA SER A 20 35.66 44.54 1.09
C SER A 20 34.36 44.71 0.31
N THR A 21 34.01 45.95 0.08
CA THR A 21 33.06 46.43 -0.91
C THR A 21 33.55 46.01 -2.27
N ASP A 22 32.71 45.23 -3.02
CA ASP A 22 32.51 45.48 -4.44
C ASP A 22 31.35 44.65 -4.99
N GLU A 23 30.56 45.35 -5.76
CA GLU A 23 29.68 44.96 -6.86
C GLU A 23 28.49 44.04 -6.61
N LEU A 24 27.39 44.68 -6.87
CA LEU A 24 26.04 44.20 -7.04
C LEU A 24 25.94 43.11 -8.13
N ALA A 25 26.16 41.86 -7.75
CA ALA A 25 25.75 40.70 -8.54
C ALA A 25 24.61 40.03 -7.79
N THR A 26 23.38 40.23 -8.24
CA THR A 26 22.23 39.44 -7.81
C THR A 26 22.51 37.96 -8.08
N PRO A 27 22.67 37.10 -7.06
CA PRO A 27 22.62 35.68 -7.31
C PRO A 27 21.17 35.31 -7.53
N ASN A 28 20.77 35.22 -8.78
CA ASN A 28 19.62 34.39 -9.16
C ASN A 28 19.98 32.94 -8.84
N THR A 29 20.01 32.60 -7.57
CA THR A 29 19.94 31.21 -7.12
C THR A 29 18.46 30.82 -7.16
N SER A 30 17.92 30.69 -8.37
CA SER A 30 16.82 29.81 -8.59
C SER A 30 17.33 28.41 -8.25
N THR A 31 17.14 28.00 -7.02
CA THR A 31 17.12 26.59 -6.68
C THR A 31 15.96 26.00 -7.49
N GLN A 32 16.25 25.63 -8.73
CA GLN A 32 15.41 24.70 -9.44
C GLN A 32 15.46 23.40 -8.63
N LEU A 33 14.56 23.29 -7.64
CA LEU A 33 14.04 22.01 -7.26
C LEU A 33 13.56 21.39 -8.58
N SER A 34 14.40 20.51 -9.17
CA SER A 34 13.97 19.64 -10.24
C SER A 34 12.75 18.89 -9.69
N ALA A 35 11.56 19.43 -9.95
CA ALA A 35 10.34 18.66 -9.83
C ALA A 35 10.59 17.46 -10.74
N ARG A 36 10.92 16.32 -10.11
CA ARG A 36 10.99 15.04 -10.81
C ARG A 36 9.67 14.93 -11.53
N SER A 37 9.70 15.01 -12.85
CA SER A 37 8.51 14.81 -13.67
C SER A 37 7.95 13.44 -13.28
N GLN A 38 6.90 13.46 -12.47
CA GLN A 38 6.19 12.25 -12.06
C GLN A 38 5.48 11.74 -13.32
N GLN A 39 6.05 10.75 -13.95
CA GLN A 39 5.49 10.15 -15.15
C GLN A 39 4.63 8.96 -14.78
N ALA A 40 3.38 8.94 -15.25
CA ALA A 40 2.51 7.79 -15.13
C ALA A 40 3.10 6.59 -15.89
N ARG A 41 3.16 5.44 -15.25
CA ARG A 41 3.71 4.18 -15.76
C ARG A 41 2.66 3.09 -15.65
N GLY A 42 2.69 2.12 -16.58
CA GLY A 42 1.81 0.96 -16.48
C GLY A 42 2.10 0.16 -15.21
N PHE A 43 1.06 -0.25 -14.52
CA PHE A 43 1.11 -1.16 -13.39
C PHE A 43 0.35 -2.43 -13.72
N HIS A 44 1.00 -3.57 -13.57
CA HIS A 44 0.41 -4.89 -13.72
C HIS A 44 0.85 -5.78 -12.58
N ALA A 45 -0.05 -6.59 -12.01
CA ALA A 45 0.30 -7.55 -10.99
C ALA A 45 -0.51 -8.85 -11.12
N ASN A 46 0.12 -9.95 -10.69
CA ASN A 46 -0.55 -11.22 -10.45
C ASN A 46 -0.41 -11.53 -8.96
N LEU A 47 -1.53 -11.56 -8.26
CA LEU A 47 -1.58 -11.64 -6.81
C LEU A 47 -2.36 -12.87 -6.38
N SER A 48 -1.85 -13.51 -5.33
CA SER A 48 -2.53 -14.59 -4.62
C SER A 48 -2.60 -14.26 -3.15
N GLY A 49 -3.75 -14.46 -2.53
CA GLY A 49 -3.96 -14.26 -1.09
C GLY A 49 -4.21 -15.58 -0.37
N VAL A 50 -3.61 -15.71 0.82
CA VAL A 50 -3.86 -16.79 1.76
C VAL A 50 -4.29 -16.17 3.08
N LEU A 51 -5.34 -16.73 3.67
CA LEU A 51 -5.97 -16.22 4.88
C LEU A 51 -4.99 -16.12 6.06
N ASP A 52 -5.02 -15.02 6.78
CA ASP A 52 -4.36 -14.89 8.08
C ASP A 52 -5.31 -15.37 9.19
N LEU A 53 -5.11 -16.59 9.64
CA LEU A 53 -5.91 -17.21 10.70
C LEU A 53 -5.70 -16.56 12.08
N ASN A 54 -4.72 -15.67 12.23
CA ASN A 54 -4.46 -14.97 13.49
C ASN A 54 -5.10 -13.56 13.50
N SER A 55 -5.66 -13.09 12.36
CA SER A 55 -6.34 -11.81 12.31
C SER A 55 -7.70 -11.85 13.02
N ALA A 56 -8.11 -10.72 13.56
CA ALA A 56 -9.46 -10.58 14.11
C ALA A 56 -10.48 -10.54 12.96
N PRO A 57 -11.59 -11.28 13.05
CA PRO A 57 -12.60 -11.25 12.00
C PRO A 57 -13.34 -9.92 11.97
N THR A 58 -13.51 -9.34 10.78
CA THR A 58 -14.35 -8.17 10.50
C THR A 58 -15.76 -8.65 10.17
N ALA A 59 -16.71 -8.41 11.06
CA ALA A 59 -18.12 -8.79 10.85
C ALA A 59 -18.75 -7.92 9.76
N CYS A 60 -19.43 -8.56 8.80
CA CYS A 60 -20.15 -7.85 7.74
C CYS A 60 -21.54 -7.43 8.21
N SER A 61 -21.95 -6.22 7.83
CA SER A 61 -23.35 -5.83 7.90
C SER A 61 -24.19 -6.64 6.90
N GLY A 62 -25.49 -6.74 7.13
CA GLY A 62 -26.42 -7.40 6.23
C GLY A 62 -26.45 -8.95 6.27
N GLY A 63 -25.56 -9.62 7.03
CA GLY A 63 -25.57 -11.09 7.07
C GLY A 63 -24.61 -11.69 8.09
N PRO A 64 -24.61 -13.03 8.23
CA PRO A 64 -23.79 -13.74 9.20
C PRO A 64 -22.38 -14.06 8.66
N ILE A 65 -21.81 -13.21 7.81
CA ILE A 65 -20.48 -13.38 7.23
C ILE A 65 -19.48 -12.49 7.97
N ALA A 66 -18.27 -12.99 8.16
CA ALA A 66 -17.12 -12.22 8.62
C ALA A 66 -15.93 -12.49 7.70
N LEU A 67 -15.12 -11.46 7.45
CA LEU A 67 -13.92 -11.53 6.67
C LEU A 67 -12.69 -11.54 7.58
N LEU A 68 -11.68 -12.30 7.21
CA LEU A 68 -10.36 -12.29 7.83
C LEU A 68 -9.36 -11.63 6.88
N ASP A 69 -8.26 -11.16 7.43
CA ASP A 69 -7.18 -10.56 6.64
C ASP A 69 -6.42 -11.61 5.82
N TYR A 70 -5.59 -11.16 4.88
CA TYR A 70 -4.82 -12.04 4.01
C TYR A 70 -3.35 -11.63 3.97
N PHE A 71 -2.47 -12.62 3.89
CA PHE A 71 -1.12 -12.47 3.38
C PHE A 71 -1.16 -12.51 1.86
N ILE A 72 -0.46 -11.59 1.21
CA ILE A 72 -0.41 -11.49 -0.25
C ILE A 72 0.95 -11.96 -0.74
N SER A 73 0.93 -12.73 -1.82
CA SER A 73 2.10 -13.15 -2.57
C SER A 73 1.90 -12.91 -4.06
N GLY A 74 2.95 -13.04 -4.84
CA GLY A 74 2.90 -12.87 -6.28
C GLY A 74 3.96 -11.93 -6.81
N ASN A 75 3.67 -11.25 -7.90
CA ASN A 75 4.57 -10.28 -8.50
C ASN A 75 3.81 -9.04 -8.97
N ALA A 76 4.48 -7.90 -8.94
CA ALA A 76 3.95 -6.63 -9.43
C ALA A 76 5.01 -5.85 -10.19
N THR A 77 4.62 -5.18 -11.27
CA THR A 77 5.48 -4.26 -12.01
C THR A 77 6.07 -3.25 -11.04
N HIS A 78 7.34 -2.93 -11.17
CA HIS A 78 8.11 -2.00 -10.34
C HIS A 78 8.46 -2.48 -8.91
N LEU A 79 7.73 -3.45 -8.34
CA LEU A 79 8.04 -4.09 -7.06
C LEU A 79 8.79 -5.43 -7.23
N GLY A 80 8.60 -6.11 -8.37
CA GLY A 80 9.10 -7.47 -8.59
C GLY A 80 8.30 -8.50 -7.80
N ASN A 81 8.95 -9.52 -7.28
CA ASN A 81 8.33 -10.51 -6.41
C ASN A 81 7.97 -9.86 -5.08
N LEU A 82 6.78 -10.15 -4.59
CA LEU A 82 6.32 -9.68 -3.29
C LEU A 82 6.89 -10.55 -2.17
N ASN A 83 7.20 -9.92 -1.05
CA ASN A 83 7.64 -10.64 0.15
C ASN A 83 6.46 -10.92 1.10
N SER A 84 6.70 -11.74 2.13
CA SER A 84 5.71 -12.20 3.09
C SER A 84 5.10 -11.11 3.99
N SER A 85 5.60 -9.87 3.92
CA SER A 85 5.02 -8.73 4.65
C SER A 85 3.94 -8.02 3.86
N SER A 86 3.66 -8.46 2.62
CA SER A 86 2.52 -7.96 1.85
C SER A 86 1.22 -8.44 2.46
N SER A 87 0.29 -7.53 2.71
CA SER A 87 -0.93 -7.82 3.48
C SER A 87 -2.14 -7.07 2.95
N LEU A 88 -3.29 -7.60 3.30
CA LEU A 88 -4.60 -7.06 3.03
C LEU A 88 -5.42 -7.12 4.32
N HIS A 89 -6.02 -6.00 4.71
CA HIS A 89 -6.87 -5.86 5.88
C HIS A 89 -8.27 -5.45 5.47
N HIS A 90 -9.29 -6.08 6.05
CA HIS A 90 -10.68 -5.71 5.84
C HIS A 90 -11.10 -4.67 6.87
N ASP A 91 -11.35 -3.44 6.42
CA ASP A 91 -11.76 -2.33 7.28
C ASP A 91 -13.26 -2.43 7.64
N ASN A 92 -14.08 -2.80 6.68
CA ASN A 92 -15.50 -3.11 6.84
C ASN A 92 -16.04 -3.93 5.67
N CYS A 93 -17.22 -4.51 5.83
CA CYS A 93 -17.91 -5.22 4.76
C CYS A 93 -19.44 -5.15 4.93
N ASP A 94 -20.14 -5.30 3.81
CA ASP A 94 -21.60 -5.34 3.73
C ASP A 94 -22.06 -6.43 2.77
N LEU A 95 -22.97 -7.29 3.23
CA LEU A 95 -23.57 -8.35 2.42
C LEU A 95 -24.99 -7.96 2.03
N ASN A 96 -25.22 -7.77 0.74
CA ASN A 96 -26.56 -7.62 0.19
C ASN A 96 -27.15 -9.00 -0.12
N LEU A 97 -28.12 -9.42 0.69
CA LEU A 97 -28.77 -10.73 0.52
C LEU A 97 -29.71 -10.82 -0.68
N GLU A 98 -30.15 -9.69 -1.26
CA GLU A 98 -30.99 -9.71 -2.47
C GLU A 98 -30.16 -9.95 -3.73
N THR A 99 -28.99 -9.34 -3.81
CA THR A 99 -28.09 -9.45 -4.97
C THR A 99 -27.01 -10.50 -4.78
N LEU A 100 -26.82 -11.01 -3.58
CA LEU A 100 -25.73 -11.90 -3.15
C LEU A 100 -24.34 -11.34 -3.49
N LEU A 101 -24.22 -10.01 -3.35
CA LEU A 101 -22.96 -9.29 -3.48
C LEU A 101 -22.45 -8.92 -2.09
N LEU A 102 -21.20 -9.23 -1.85
CA LEU A 102 -20.42 -8.80 -0.69
C LEU A 102 -19.52 -7.66 -1.13
N SER A 103 -19.72 -6.49 -0.53
CA SER A 103 -18.84 -5.32 -0.70
C SER A 103 -17.90 -5.23 0.49
N ALA A 104 -16.61 -4.99 0.25
CA ALA A 104 -15.63 -4.83 1.30
C ALA A 104 -14.72 -3.64 1.03
N ASN A 105 -14.54 -2.77 2.04
CA ASN A 105 -13.48 -1.79 2.04
C ASN A 105 -12.22 -2.42 2.63
N VAL A 106 -11.12 -2.23 1.94
CA VAL A 106 -9.87 -2.92 2.21
C VAL A 106 -8.72 -1.93 2.15
N SER A 107 -7.79 -2.05 3.08
CA SER A 107 -6.50 -1.39 3.07
C SER A 107 -5.36 -2.41 3.11
N GLY A 108 -4.15 -2.00 2.73
CA GLY A 108 -3.02 -2.92 2.79
C GLY A 108 -1.74 -2.37 2.19
N GLN A 109 -0.79 -3.28 2.04
CA GLN A 109 0.52 -2.98 1.47
C GLN A 109 1.03 -4.10 0.56
N LEU A 110 1.69 -3.71 -0.52
CA LEU A 110 2.50 -4.59 -1.36
C LEU A 110 3.97 -4.28 -1.10
N VAL A 111 4.73 -5.25 -0.64
CA VAL A 111 6.15 -5.09 -0.27
C VAL A 111 7.00 -5.87 -1.25
N GLY A 112 7.85 -5.18 -1.98
CA GLY A 112 8.78 -5.79 -2.93
C GLY A 112 9.96 -6.50 -2.24
N ALA A 113 10.67 -7.32 -2.98
CA ALA A 113 11.83 -8.07 -2.47
C ALA A 113 12.96 -7.17 -1.94
N ASN A 114 13.07 -5.93 -2.41
CA ASN A 114 14.04 -4.94 -1.96
C ASN A 114 13.60 -4.16 -0.69
N GLY A 115 12.39 -4.42 -0.18
CA GLY A 115 11.81 -3.75 0.97
C GLY A 115 11.05 -2.46 0.67
N ASP A 116 11.08 -1.92 -0.56
CA ASP A 116 10.18 -0.83 -0.94
C ASP A 116 8.74 -1.32 -0.93
N LEU A 117 7.81 -0.47 -0.50
CA LEU A 117 6.40 -0.85 -0.43
C LEU A 117 5.48 0.22 -1.04
N ILE A 118 4.28 -0.22 -1.39
CA ILE A 118 3.16 0.61 -1.85
C ILE A 118 2.01 0.39 -0.89
N TYR A 119 1.44 1.49 -0.35
CA TYR A 119 0.18 1.46 0.39
C TYR A 119 -0.99 1.59 -0.57
N TYR A 120 -2.06 0.87 -0.30
CA TYR A 120 -3.28 0.94 -1.09
C TYR A 120 -4.54 0.86 -0.23
N SER A 121 -5.61 1.41 -0.78
CA SER A 121 -6.98 1.17 -0.34
C SER A 121 -7.85 0.75 -1.52
N ARG A 122 -8.91 0.01 -1.28
CA ARG A 122 -9.79 -0.48 -2.34
C ARG A 122 -11.20 -0.76 -1.84
N ASN A 123 -12.12 -0.80 -2.81
CA ASN A 123 -13.45 -1.38 -2.64
C ASN A 123 -13.53 -2.65 -3.49
N ASP A 124 -13.74 -3.78 -2.86
CA ASP A 124 -13.94 -5.06 -3.53
C ASP A 124 -15.42 -5.39 -3.59
N VAL A 125 -15.84 -6.00 -4.68
CA VAL A 125 -17.15 -6.61 -4.83
C VAL A 125 -16.95 -8.08 -5.16
N ILE A 126 -17.48 -8.94 -4.30
CA ILE A 126 -17.38 -10.39 -4.41
C ILE A 126 -18.78 -10.94 -4.62
N ASN A 127 -18.96 -11.72 -5.68
CA ASN A 127 -20.20 -12.46 -5.87
C ASN A 127 -20.16 -13.76 -5.05
N VAL A 128 -20.98 -13.83 -4.01
CA VAL A 128 -21.05 -14.98 -3.10
C VAL A 128 -22.17 -15.97 -3.46
N PHE A 129 -22.81 -15.78 -4.62
CA PHE A 129 -23.94 -16.63 -5.07
C PHE A 129 -23.58 -18.12 -5.05
N ASN A 130 -22.47 -18.51 -5.67
CA ASN A 130 -22.08 -19.92 -5.75
C ASN A 130 -21.82 -20.53 -4.37
N TYR A 131 -21.21 -19.76 -3.47
CA TYR A 131 -20.95 -20.20 -2.10
C TYR A 131 -22.25 -20.39 -1.30
N LEU A 132 -23.15 -19.40 -1.34
CA LEU A 132 -24.39 -19.42 -0.56
C LEU A 132 -25.44 -20.41 -1.12
N THR A 133 -25.38 -20.73 -2.40
CA THR A 133 -26.29 -21.68 -3.04
C THR A 133 -25.72 -23.08 -3.19
N GLU A 134 -24.51 -23.33 -2.63
CA GLU A 134 -23.79 -24.61 -2.75
C GLU A 134 -23.50 -25.02 -4.21
N SER A 135 -23.53 -24.05 -5.13
CA SER A 135 -23.29 -24.30 -6.56
C SER A 135 -21.81 -24.42 -6.91
N GLY A 136 -20.92 -24.11 -5.97
CA GLY A 136 -19.46 -24.22 -6.13
C GLY A 136 -18.69 -23.32 -5.14
N PRO A 137 -17.40 -23.59 -4.96
CA PRO A 137 -16.58 -22.86 -3.98
C PRO A 137 -16.10 -21.49 -4.47
N ASN A 138 -16.22 -21.16 -5.74
CA ASN A 138 -15.58 -19.99 -6.34
C ASN A 138 -16.56 -18.83 -6.51
N GLY A 139 -16.12 -17.62 -6.14
CA GLY A 139 -16.80 -16.36 -6.37
C GLY A 139 -15.94 -15.40 -7.19
N PRO A 140 -16.49 -14.81 -8.29
CA PRO A 140 -15.80 -13.71 -8.97
C PRO A 140 -15.57 -12.53 -8.04
N ILE A 141 -14.37 -11.96 -8.10
CA ILE A 141 -14.01 -10.72 -7.39
C ILE A 141 -13.57 -9.66 -8.38
N THR A 142 -14.05 -8.45 -8.19
CA THR A 142 -13.60 -7.26 -8.91
C THR A 142 -13.45 -6.10 -7.93
N GLY A 143 -12.57 -5.17 -8.24
CA GLY A 143 -12.38 -4.00 -7.39
C GLY A 143 -11.48 -2.97 -8.05
N THR A 144 -11.46 -1.77 -7.48
CA THR A 144 -10.54 -0.70 -7.88
C THR A 144 -9.65 -0.37 -6.69
N TRP A 145 -8.35 -0.44 -6.91
CA TRP A 145 -7.34 -0.10 -5.93
C TRP A 145 -6.85 1.33 -6.18
N THR A 146 -6.70 2.09 -5.11
CA THR A 146 -6.07 3.41 -5.11
C THR A 146 -4.75 3.33 -4.39
N ILE A 147 -3.68 3.83 -5.01
CA ILE A 147 -2.35 3.91 -4.43
C ILE A 147 -2.27 5.18 -3.58
N ASN A 148 -1.89 5.03 -2.32
CA ASN A 148 -1.89 6.09 -1.30
C ASN A 148 -0.45 6.43 -0.82
N GLY A 149 0.56 6.24 -1.68
CA GLY A 149 1.96 6.42 -1.32
C GLY A 149 2.68 5.10 -1.07
N GLY A 150 3.81 5.18 -0.40
CA GLY A 150 4.66 4.02 -0.10
C GLY A 150 5.94 4.40 0.62
N THR A 151 7.01 3.66 0.37
CA THR A 151 8.35 3.96 0.88
C THR A 151 9.38 3.94 -0.25
N GLY A 152 10.56 4.50 0.02
CA GLY A 152 11.66 4.56 -0.93
C GLY A 152 11.25 5.31 -2.20
N LYS A 153 11.34 4.66 -3.36
CA LYS A 153 10.95 5.30 -4.63
C LYS A 153 9.44 5.56 -4.76
N PHE A 154 8.61 4.97 -3.89
CA PHE A 154 7.15 5.09 -3.90
C PHE A 154 6.60 6.03 -2.82
N GLU A 155 7.44 6.83 -2.13
CA GLU A 155 7.02 7.70 -1.02
C GLU A 155 5.83 8.59 -1.39
N ASP A 156 5.87 9.20 -2.58
CA ASP A 156 4.80 10.06 -3.10
C ASP A 156 3.98 9.37 -4.21
N ALA A 157 3.97 8.04 -4.23
CA ALA A 157 3.28 7.31 -5.29
C ALA A 157 1.77 7.52 -5.25
N THR A 158 1.20 7.74 -6.42
CA THR A 158 -0.24 7.82 -6.66
C THR A 158 -0.63 6.97 -7.85
N GLY A 159 -1.90 6.65 -7.97
CA GLY A 159 -2.38 5.89 -9.11
C GLY A 159 -3.59 5.05 -8.76
N SER A 160 -4.04 4.28 -9.73
CA SER A 160 -5.13 3.33 -9.53
C SER A 160 -5.01 2.16 -10.50
N PHE A 161 -5.52 1.03 -10.09
CA PHE A 161 -5.64 -0.14 -10.92
C PHE A 161 -6.88 -0.95 -10.57
N THR A 162 -7.41 -1.68 -11.54
CA THR A 162 -8.53 -2.60 -11.36
C THR A 162 -8.01 -4.00 -11.13
N ILE A 163 -8.69 -4.74 -10.27
CA ILE A 163 -8.46 -6.18 -10.10
C ILE A 163 -9.60 -6.98 -10.67
N SER A 164 -9.29 -8.17 -11.15
CA SER A 164 -10.27 -9.20 -11.51
C SER A 164 -9.72 -10.58 -11.22
N GLY A 165 -10.58 -11.50 -10.78
CA GLY A 165 -10.16 -12.86 -10.46
C GLY A 165 -11.23 -13.65 -9.73
N LEU A 166 -10.78 -14.61 -8.93
CA LEU A 166 -11.63 -15.53 -8.20
C LEU A 166 -11.20 -15.62 -6.72
N VAL A 167 -12.20 -15.68 -5.86
CA VAL A 167 -12.06 -16.14 -4.47
C VAL A 167 -12.50 -17.60 -4.43
N ASP A 168 -11.70 -18.44 -3.78
CA ASP A 168 -12.04 -19.83 -3.47
C ASP A 168 -12.42 -19.91 -1.99
N PHE A 169 -13.69 -20.10 -1.73
CA PHE A 169 -14.22 -20.18 -0.36
C PHE A 169 -13.94 -21.54 0.32
N ALA A 170 -13.56 -22.57 -0.43
CA ALA A 170 -13.17 -23.85 0.16
C ALA A 170 -11.75 -23.83 0.71
N THR A 171 -10.85 -23.15 0.03
CA THR A 171 -9.44 -23.02 0.44
C THR A 171 -9.16 -21.70 1.14
N LEU A 172 -10.16 -20.79 1.22
CA LEU A 172 -10.06 -19.46 1.78
C LEU A 172 -8.87 -18.67 1.17
N SER A 173 -8.80 -18.71 -0.14
CA SER A 173 -7.74 -18.05 -0.92
C SER A 173 -8.32 -17.27 -2.09
N PHE A 174 -7.53 -16.38 -2.67
CA PHE A 174 -7.89 -15.72 -3.92
C PHE A 174 -6.73 -15.65 -4.89
N ASN A 175 -7.07 -15.54 -6.19
CA ASN A 175 -6.13 -15.25 -7.25
C ASN A 175 -6.70 -14.15 -8.13
N VAL A 176 -5.94 -13.07 -8.30
CA VAL A 176 -6.36 -11.91 -9.07
C VAL A 176 -5.24 -11.38 -9.96
N THR A 177 -5.63 -10.81 -11.07
CA THR A 177 -4.79 -9.93 -11.89
C THR A 177 -5.16 -8.48 -11.60
N ALA A 178 -4.17 -7.58 -11.69
CA ALA A 178 -4.34 -6.16 -11.48
C ALA A 178 -3.73 -5.39 -12.64
N ASP A 179 -4.47 -4.43 -13.20
CA ASP A 179 -4.05 -3.61 -14.33
C ASP A 179 -4.41 -2.14 -14.12
N GLY A 180 -3.45 -1.24 -14.36
CA GLY A 180 -3.66 0.19 -14.17
C GLY A 180 -2.41 1.03 -14.35
N THR A 181 -2.31 2.10 -13.58
CA THR A 181 -1.19 3.04 -13.65
C THR A 181 -0.70 3.45 -12.27
N ILE A 182 0.59 3.73 -12.20
CA ILE A 182 1.26 4.30 -11.03
C ILE A 182 2.13 5.47 -11.46
N THR A 183 2.17 6.51 -10.65
CA THR A 183 3.03 7.69 -10.79
C THR A 183 3.90 7.81 -9.55
N TYR A 184 5.23 7.92 -9.71
CA TYR A 184 6.20 8.06 -8.62
C TYR A 184 7.53 8.62 -9.13
#